data_4ed9fd3009a975724e1ef6a0c16ddd5c
#
_entry.id   4ed9fd3009a975724e1ef6a0c16ddd5c
#
_cell.length_a   1.000
_cell.length_b   1.000
_cell.length_c   1.000
_cell.angle_alpha   90.00
_cell.angle_beta   90.00
_cell.angle_gamma   90.00
#
_symmetry.space_group_name_H-M   'P 1'
#
loop_
_entity.id
_entity.type
_entity.pdbx_description
1 polymer ?
#
loop_
_entity_poly.entity_id
_entity_poly.type
_entity_poly.pdbx_seq_one_letter_code
_entity_poly.pdbx_strand_id
1 'polypeptide(L)'
;VRGFTLIELLIGSAIMLVVVVAALSVYSRSNKISADQQQFIEMQTDVRAAMYFVSRDARMSGTGLTEALAGYALEGVDNETTGTTETPDRLKILGNLENPLILNIQSYSGSAVNVSMDDYALEKYPYPDDFYVGKIALIVPNAGSSCQGAAVRVITHVTHNTDGTNEKVNFSPGLAPGINPPGGLSDVCPSEDFIGGSLMFCDLREYWLDVTGNVTGLTAGTNGYIGGGQGGGLHMTLNGAQ
;
A
#
# COMPACT_ATOMS: atom_id res chain seq x y z
N VAL A 1 13.84 60.14 55.63
CA VAL A 1 13.85 59.19 54.51
C VAL A 1 15.25 58.57 54.50
N ARG A 2 15.38 57.27 54.82
CA ARG A 2 16.66 56.58 54.74
C ARG A 2 16.87 56.16 53.28
N GLY A 3 17.95 56.62 52.63
CA GLY A 3 18.34 56.23 51.30
C GLY A 3 18.90 54.82 51.26
N PHE A 4 18.68 54.10 50.16
CA PHE A 4 19.30 52.81 49.90
C PHE A 4 20.81 52.94 49.78
N THR A 5 21.53 51.99 50.38
CA THR A 5 22.99 51.95 50.22
C THR A 5 23.36 51.20 48.92
N LEU A 6 24.47 51.59 48.31
CA LEU A 6 24.97 50.96 47.07
C LEU A 6 25.22 49.46 47.24
N ILE A 7 25.57 49.02 48.45
CA ILE A 7 25.82 47.60 48.77
C ILE A 7 24.52 46.81 48.88
N GLU A 8 23.39 47.39 49.36
CA GLU A 8 22.10 46.74 49.38
C GLU A 8 21.59 46.51 47.94
N LEU A 9 21.83 47.46 47.05
CA LEU A 9 21.46 47.33 45.64
C LEU A 9 22.30 46.25 44.95
N LEU A 10 23.59 46.12 45.21
CA LEU A 10 24.46 45.09 44.70
C LEU A 10 24.06 43.68 45.20
N ILE A 11 23.76 43.54 46.48
CA ILE A 11 23.32 42.25 47.02
C ILE A 11 21.96 41.85 46.46
N GLY A 12 21.02 42.79 46.34
CA GLY A 12 19.70 42.55 45.75
C GLY A 12 19.77 42.13 44.28
N SER A 13 20.61 42.82 43.50
CA SER A 13 20.83 42.42 42.10
C SER A 13 21.50 41.07 41.95
N ALA A 14 22.45 40.72 42.81
CA ALA A 14 23.09 39.38 42.78
C ALA A 14 22.07 38.25 43.08
N ILE A 15 21.23 38.43 44.11
CA ILE A 15 20.20 37.45 44.46
C ILE A 15 19.17 37.34 43.33
N MET A 16 18.73 38.47 42.73
CA MET A 16 17.82 38.47 41.62
C MET A 16 18.38 37.71 40.40
N LEU A 17 19.65 37.88 40.10
CA LEU A 17 20.33 37.18 39.01
C LEU A 17 20.34 35.64 39.22
N VAL A 18 20.62 35.17 40.44
CA VAL A 18 20.55 33.75 40.76
C VAL A 18 19.13 33.20 40.59
N VAL A 19 18.12 33.92 41.03
CA VAL A 19 16.72 33.51 40.88
C VAL A 19 16.30 33.45 39.40
N VAL A 20 16.72 34.41 38.60
CA VAL A 20 16.43 34.46 37.14
C VAL A 20 17.09 33.27 36.45
N VAL A 21 18.38 32.95 36.75
CA VAL A 21 19.08 31.83 36.16
C VAL A 21 18.42 30.52 36.56
N ALA A 22 18.01 30.34 37.82
CA ALA A 22 17.28 29.16 38.26
C ALA A 22 15.93 29.03 37.53
N ALA A 23 15.18 30.08 37.41
CA ALA A 23 13.90 30.07 36.68
C ALA A 23 14.08 29.73 35.19
N LEU A 24 15.06 30.30 34.52
CA LEU A 24 15.38 29.96 33.12
C LEU A 24 15.79 28.49 32.93
N SER A 25 16.53 27.94 33.89
CA SER A 25 16.92 26.52 33.81
C SER A 25 15.72 25.58 33.93
N VAL A 26 14.77 25.89 34.82
CA VAL A 26 13.51 25.13 34.97
C VAL A 26 12.66 25.27 33.71
N TYR A 27 12.54 26.48 33.18
CA TYR A 27 11.79 26.72 31.96
C TYR A 27 12.35 25.97 30.74
N SER A 28 13.67 26.00 30.56
CA SER A 28 14.36 25.27 29.49
C SER A 28 14.13 23.75 29.60
N ARG A 29 14.20 23.21 30.82
CA ARG A 29 13.95 21.80 31.08
C ARG A 29 12.50 21.41 30.82
N SER A 30 11.55 22.25 31.23
CA SER A 30 10.11 22.05 30.98
C SER A 30 9.79 22.03 29.47
N ASN A 31 10.37 22.96 28.71
CA ASN A 31 10.19 23.00 27.25
C ASN A 31 10.73 21.74 26.57
N LYS A 32 11.89 21.23 27.01
CA LYS A 32 12.45 19.98 26.49
C LYS A 32 11.54 18.79 26.77
N ILE A 33 11.06 18.67 28.00
CA ILE A 33 10.13 17.60 28.39
C ILE A 33 8.83 17.68 27.56
N SER A 34 8.29 18.89 27.34
CA SER A 34 7.11 19.06 26.53
C SER A 34 7.34 18.65 25.07
N ALA A 35 8.49 18.98 24.49
CA ALA A 35 8.85 18.56 23.14
C ALA A 35 9.00 17.03 23.04
N ASP A 36 9.67 16.42 24.00
CA ASP A 36 9.83 14.96 24.05
C ASP A 36 8.47 14.23 24.19
N GLN A 37 7.56 14.80 25.01
CA GLN A 37 6.19 14.27 25.16
C GLN A 37 5.38 14.39 23.86
N GLN A 38 5.51 15.51 23.15
CA GLN A 38 4.84 15.70 21.88
C GLN A 38 5.32 14.69 20.83
N GLN A 39 6.62 14.49 20.70
CA GLN A 39 7.19 13.48 19.81
C GLN A 39 6.70 12.07 20.15
N PHE A 40 6.60 11.75 21.45
CA PHE A 40 6.08 10.46 21.88
C PHE A 40 4.60 10.25 21.52
N ILE A 41 3.76 11.29 21.63
CA ILE A 41 2.36 11.24 21.26
C ILE A 41 2.21 11.10 19.73
N GLU A 42 3.00 11.83 18.95
CA GLU A 42 3.05 11.71 17.49
C GLU A 42 3.41 10.30 17.07
N MET A 43 4.50 9.73 17.64
CA MET A 43 4.90 8.36 17.38
C MET A 43 3.80 7.33 17.72
N GLN A 44 3.12 7.48 18.85
CA GLN A 44 2.01 6.59 19.22
C GLN A 44 0.83 6.69 18.22
N THR A 45 0.56 7.90 17.75
CA THR A 45 -0.51 8.15 16.77
C THR A 45 -0.17 7.49 15.44
N ASP A 46 1.07 7.62 14.98
CA ASP A 46 1.55 7.03 13.74
C ASP A 46 1.54 5.50 13.79
N VAL A 47 1.99 4.91 14.90
CA VAL A 47 1.94 3.44 15.10
C VAL A 47 0.50 2.95 15.06
N ARG A 48 -0.44 3.64 15.72
CA ARG A 48 -1.85 3.26 15.70
C ARG A 48 -2.44 3.37 14.29
N ALA A 49 -2.12 4.42 13.56
CA ALA A 49 -2.54 4.59 12.17
C ALA A 49 -2.00 3.48 11.27
N ALA A 50 -0.70 3.17 11.38
CA ALA A 50 -0.06 2.09 10.65
C ALA A 50 -0.72 0.72 10.95
N MET A 51 -0.92 0.40 12.21
CA MET A 51 -1.60 -0.84 12.63
C MET A 51 -3.04 -0.91 12.14
N TYR A 52 -3.73 0.22 12.08
CA TYR A 52 -5.09 0.28 11.52
C TYR A 52 -5.10 -0.11 10.03
N PHE A 53 -4.20 0.46 9.23
CA PHE A 53 -4.11 0.15 7.80
C PHE A 53 -3.75 -1.32 7.55
N VAL A 54 -2.71 -1.83 8.21
CA VAL A 54 -2.30 -3.23 8.09
C VAL A 54 -3.43 -4.17 8.53
N SER A 55 -4.08 -3.88 9.67
CA SER A 55 -5.18 -4.72 10.17
C SER A 55 -6.39 -4.69 9.26
N ARG A 56 -6.72 -3.54 8.67
CA ARG A 56 -7.81 -3.41 7.69
C ARG A 56 -7.52 -4.27 6.47
N ASP A 57 -6.34 -4.13 5.89
CA ASP A 57 -5.97 -4.83 4.67
C ASP A 57 -5.83 -6.35 4.93
N ALA A 58 -5.27 -6.74 6.07
CA ALA A 58 -5.20 -8.14 6.46
C ALA A 58 -6.60 -8.78 6.63
N ARG A 59 -7.58 -8.03 7.14
CA ARG A 59 -8.98 -8.52 7.24
C ARG A 59 -9.67 -8.63 5.88
N MET A 60 -9.24 -7.83 4.92
CA MET A 60 -9.75 -7.85 3.54
C MET A 60 -8.96 -8.81 2.65
N SER A 61 -7.89 -9.44 3.17
CA SER A 61 -7.11 -10.40 2.41
C SER A 61 -8.01 -11.53 1.91
N GLY A 62 -7.79 -11.95 0.67
CA GLY A 62 -8.59 -12.99 0.05
C GLY A 62 -9.95 -12.54 -0.48
N THR A 63 -10.37 -11.29 -0.24
CA THR A 63 -11.63 -10.78 -0.79
C THR A 63 -11.60 -10.84 -2.31
N GLY A 64 -12.61 -11.49 -2.89
CA GLY A 64 -12.73 -11.67 -4.33
C GLY A 64 -11.82 -12.77 -4.91
N LEU A 65 -10.99 -13.44 -4.11
CA LEU A 65 -10.19 -14.55 -4.59
C LEU A 65 -11.01 -15.85 -4.64
N THR A 66 -10.68 -16.68 -5.60
CA THR A 66 -11.22 -18.05 -5.67
C THR A 66 -10.55 -18.95 -4.62
N GLU A 67 -11.19 -20.07 -4.28
CA GLU A 67 -10.65 -21.06 -3.34
C GLU A 67 -9.22 -21.48 -3.69
N ALA A 68 -8.90 -21.60 -4.98
CA ALA A 68 -7.57 -21.97 -5.47
C ALA A 68 -6.48 -20.94 -5.12
N LEU A 69 -6.82 -19.67 -4.95
CA LEU A 69 -5.89 -18.59 -4.63
C LEU A 69 -5.99 -18.11 -3.17
N ALA A 70 -6.98 -18.59 -2.42
CA ALA A 70 -7.17 -18.19 -1.02
C ALA A 70 -5.95 -18.50 -0.15
N GLY A 71 -5.20 -19.55 -0.46
CA GLY A 71 -3.97 -19.89 0.23
C GLY A 71 -2.83 -18.87 0.06
N TYR A 72 -2.90 -18.01 -0.94
CA TYR A 72 -1.91 -16.95 -1.21
C TYR A 72 -2.40 -15.55 -0.78
N ALA A 73 -3.57 -15.48 -0.17
CA ALA A 73 -4.18 -14.21 0.21
C ALA A 73 -3.37 -13.44 1.25
N LEU A 74 -2.68 -14.17 2.11
CA LEU A 74 -1.83 -13.61 3.16
C LEU A 74 -0.55 -14.44 3.25
N GLU A 75 0.58 -13.82 3.02
CA GLU A 75 1.90 -14.43 3.11
C GLU A 75 2.79 -13.61 4.03
N GLY A 76 3.32 -14.26 5.06
CA GLY A 76 4.39 -13.70 5.90
C GLY A 76 5.74 -14.20 5.40
N VAL A 77 6.66 -13.29 5.14
CA VAL A 77 8.06 -13.62 4.81
C VAL A 77 8.91 -13.21 6.00
N ASP A 78 9.43 -14.21 6.71
CA ASP A 78 10.30 -14.04 7.86
C ASP A 78 11.74 -13.84 7.37
N ASN A 79 12.38 -12.82 7.82
CA ASN A 79 13.80 -12.46 7.79
C ASN A 79 14.68 -13.34 6.89
N GLU A 80 14.57 -13.20 5.57
CA GLU A 80 15.42 -13.92 4.64
C GLU A 80 16.84 -13.36 4.70
N THR A 81 17.72 -14.09 5.37
CA THR A 81 19.14 -13.76 5.38
C THR A 81 19.77 -14.12 4.06
N THR A 82 19.92 -13.14 3.18
CA THR A 82 20.68 -13.32 1.93
C THR A 82 22.13 -12.87 2.17
N GLY A 83 22.97 -13.82 2.55
CA GLY A 83 24.38 -13.56 2.88
C GLY A 83 24.57 -12.94 4.25
N THR A 84 25.15 -11.73 4.32
CA THR A 84 25.41 -10.99 5.58
C THR A 84 24.38 -9.88 5.85
N THR A 85 23.39 -9.74 4.99
CA THR A 85 22.38 -8.67 5.07
C THR A 85 21.05 -9.29 5.52
N GLU A 86 20.58 -8.87 6.69
CA GLU A 86 19.24 -9.19 7.16
C GLU A 86 18.25 -8.33 6.37
N THR A 87 17.26 -8.97 5.75
CA THR A 87 16.14 -8.26 5.13
C THR A 87 15.00 -8.13 6.14
N PRO A 88 14.24 -7.04 6.12
CA PRO A 88 13.13 -6.87 7.05
C PRO A 88 12.01 -7.89 6.77
N ASP A 89 11.31 -8.26 7.84
CA ASP A 89 10.09 -9.06 7.73
C ASP A 89 9.08 -8.38 6.83
N ARG A 90 8.41 -9.15 5.98
CA ARG A 90 7.45 -8.67 5.00
C ARG A 90 6.12 -9.36 5.18
N LEU A 91 5.05 -8.60 5.02
CA LEU A 91 3.69 -9.10 4.96
C LEU A 91 3.11 -8.76 3.59
N LYS A 92 2.78 -9.80 2.82
CA LYS A 92 2.13 -9.65 1.53
C LYS A 92 0.65 -9.95 1.68
N ILE A 93 -0.18 -9.09 1.15
CA ILE A 93 -1.64 -9.17 1.18
C ILE A 93 -2.15 -9.09 -0.25
N LEU A 94 -2.84 -10.14 -0.68
CA LEU A 94 -3.50 -10.19 -1.98
C LEU A 94 -5.02 -10.21 -1.79
N GLY A 95 -5.72 -9.36 -2.53
CA GLY A 95 -7.17 -9.32 -2.52
C GLY A 95 -7.71 -8.18 -3.35
N ASN A 96 -9.02 -8.13 -3.51
CA ASN A 96 -9.69 -6.97 -4.10
C ASN A 96 -9.90 -5.90 -3.02
N LEU A 97 -8.88 -5.07 -2.81
CA LEU A 97 -8.84 -4.14 -1.67
C LEU A 97 -9.38 -2.74 -2.02
N GLU A 98 -9.31 -2.35 -3.28
CA GLU A 98 -9.65 -0.98 -3.72
C GLU A 98 -10.80 -0.91 -4.70
N ASN A 99 -10.94 -1.91 -5.56
CA ASN A 99 -11.88 -1.87 -6.67
C ASN A 99 -12.84 -3.07 -6.64
N PRO A 100 -14.07 -2.90 -6.14
CA PRO A 100 -15.05 -3.99 -6.01
C PRO A 100 -15.66 -4.42 -7.35
N LEU A 101 -15.15 -3.91 -8.48
CA LEU A 101 -15.69 -4.27 -9.80
C LEU A 101 -15.46 -5.74 -10.11
N ILE A 102 -16.52 -6.39 -10.53
CA ILE A 102 -16.53 -7.72 -11.14
C ILE A 102 -17.09 -7.55 -12.53
N LEU A 103 -16.26 -7.78 -13.54
CA LEU A 103 -16.62 -7.60 -14.93
C LEU A 103 -16.92 -8.96 -15.57
N ASN A 104 -17.98 -9.02 -16.36
CA ASN A 104 -18.35 -10.24 -17.10
C ASN A 104 -17.54 -10.35 -18.39
N ILE A 105 -16.95 -11.51 -18.62
CA ILE A 105 -16.16 -11.80 -19.83
C ILE A 105 -17.09 -12.21 -20.94
N GLN A 106 -17.13 -11.43 -22.02
CA GLN A 106 -17.97 -11.66 -23.18
C GLN A 106 -17.26 -12.49 -24.25
N SER A 107 -15.98 -12.25 -24.44
CA SER A 107 -15.16 -12.99 -25.40
C SER A 107 -13.68 -12.88 -25.03
N TYR A 108 -12.85 -13.68 -25.67
CA TYR A 108 -11.40 -13.65 -25.50
C TYR A 108 -10.68 -13.54 -26.85
N SER A 109 -9.43 -13.12 -26.81
CA SER A 109 -8.57 -13.04 -28.00
C SER A 109 -7.11 -13.21 -27.58
N GLY A 110 -6.62 -14.44 -27.55
CA GLY A 110 -5.22 -14.74 -27.20
C GLY A 110 -4.83 -14.25 -25.79
N SER A 111 -4.14 -13.13 -25.74
CA SER A 111 -3.68 -12.50 -24.49
C SER A 111 -4.60 -11.35 -24.04
N ALA A 112 -5.87 -11.38 -24.39
CA ALA A 112 -6.83 -10.36 -24.01
C ALA A 112 -8.22 -10.96 -23.78
N VAL A 113 -9.01 -10.27 -22.95
CA VAL A 113 -10.45 -10.54 -22.79
C VAL A 113 -11.25 -9.29 -23.08
N ASN A 114 -12.42 -9.47 -23.66
CA ASN A 114 -13.41 -8.40 -23.77
C ASN A 114 -14.40 -8.55 -22.61
N VAL A 115 -14.62 -7.47 -21.91
CA VAL A 115 -15.50 -7.40 -20.74
C VAL A 115 -16.59 -6.36 -20.98
N SER A 116 -17.68 -6.46 -20.24
CA SER A 116 -18.74 -5.46 -20.22
C SER A 116 -18.76 -4.78 -18.87
N MET A 117 -18.90 -3.46 -18.88
CA MET A 117 -19.14 -2.63 -17.69
C MET A 117 -20.60 -2.21 -17.67
N ASP A 118 -21.22 -2.23 -16.51
CA ASP A 118 -22.54 -1.68 -16.30
C ASP A 118 -22.49 -0.14 -16.13
N ASP A 119 -23.66 0.50 -16.18
CA ASP A 119 -23.76 1.96 -16.07
C ASP A 119 -23.18 2.48 -14.75
N TYR A 120 -23.32 1.73 -13.65
CA TYR A 120 -22.77 2.10 -12.36
C TYR A 120 -21.22 2.07 -12.36
N ALA A 121 -20.66 1.04 -12.98
CA ALA A 121 -19.22 0.92 -13.12
C ALA A 121 -18.64 2.04 -13.97
N LEU A 122 -19.31 2.39 -15.08
CA LEU A 122 -18.94 3.50 -15.95
C LEU A 122 -19.02 4.85 -15.24
N GLU A 123 -20.04 5.09 -14.43
CA GLU A 123 -20.20 6.33 -13.67
C GLU A 123 -19.11 6.47 -12.58
N LYS A 124 -18.88 5.40 -11.84
CA LYS A 124 -17.97 5.43 -10.69
C LYS A 124 -16.50 5.34 -11.07
N TYR A 125 -16.19 4.65 -12.14
CA TYR A 125 -14.84 4.46 -12.66
C TYR A 125 -14.76 4.94 -14.10
N PRO A 126 -15.04 6.25 -14.35
CA PRO A 126 -14.88 6.82 -15.66
C PRO A 126 -13.42 6.71 -16.05
N TYR A 127 -13.19 6.30 -17.26
CA TYR A 127 -11.85 6.15 -17.81
C TYR A 127 -10.88 7.25 -17.34
N PRO A 128 -9.68 6.88 -16.96
CA PRO A 128 -8.61 6.72 -17.91
C PRO A 128 -8.02 5.30 -17.88
N ASP A 129 -7.52 4.85 -19.01
CA ASP A 129 -6.80 3.59 -19.20
C ASP A 129 -5.72 3.36 -18.15
N ASP A 130 -5.08 4.42 -17.72
CA ASP A 130 -4.01 4.44 -16.71
C ASP A 130 -4.43 3.84 -15.36
N PHE A 131 -5.73 3.89 -15.01
CA PHE A 131 -6.19 3.34 -13.74
C PHE A 131 -6.06 1.82 -13.67
N TYR A 132 -6.21 1.13 -14.81
CA TYR A 132 -6.20 -0.33 -14.86
C TYR A 132 -4.85 -0.91 -15.26
N VAL A 133 -4.05 -0.16 -16.01
CA VAL A 133 -2.73 -0.60 -16.45
C VAL A 133 -1.80 -0.79 -15.25
N GLY A 134 -1.13 -1.93 -15.22
CA GLY A 134 -0.26 -2.34 -14.12
C GLY A 134 -0.98 -3.03 -12.95
N LYS A 135 -2.34 -3.01 -12.92
CA LYS A 135 -3.09 -3.75 -11.90
C LYS A 135 -3.11 -5.25 -12.20
N ILE A 136 -3.26 -6.02 -11.13
CA ILE A 136 -3.40 -7.47 -11.23
C ILE A 136 -4.88 -7.78 -11.49
N ALA A 137 -5.15 -8.54 -12.54
CA ALA A 137 -6.45 -9.09 -12.84
C ALA A 137 -6.51 -10.57 -12.49
N LEU A 138 -7.53 -10.96 -11.76
CA LEU A 138 -7.94 -12.34 -11.55
C LEU A 138 -9.04 -12.66 -12.55
N ILE A 139 -8.80 -13.65 -13.41
CA ILE A 139 -9.72 -14.08 -14.44
C ILE A 139 -10.22 -15.46 -14.05
N VAL A 140 -11.50 -15.54 -13.75
CA VAL A 140 -12.18 -16.75 -13.27
C VAL A 140 -13.01 -17.34 -14.40
N PRO A 141 -12.86 -18.62 -14.70
CA PRO A 141 -13.68 -19.27 -15.73
C PRO A 141 -15.16 -19.30 -15.33
N ASN A 142 -15.99 -19.58 -16.32
CA ASN A 142 -17.43 -19.76 -16.10
C ASN A 142 -17.68 -20.90 -15.10
N ALA A 143 -18.64 -20.73 -14.20
CA ALA A 143 -19.02 -21.73 -13.21
C ALA A 143 -19.49 -23.07 -13.80
N GLY A 144 -19.90 -23.08 -15.07
CA GLY A 144 -20.27 -24.29 -15.81
C GLY A 144 -19.12 -25.00 -16.50
N SER A 145 -17.92 -24.46 -16.46
CA SER A 145 -16.73 -25.02 -17.07
C SER A 145 -16.16 -26.18 -16.22
N SER A 146 -15.47 -27.09 -16.88
CA SER A 146 -14.73 -28.15 -16.19
C SER A 146 -13.40 -27.68 -15.59
N CYS A 147 -12.98 -26.48 -15.95
CA CYS A 147 -11.76 -25.88 -15.45
C CYS A 147 -11.97 -25.24 -14.07
N GLN A 148 -11.15 -25.64 -13.12
CA GLN A 148 -11.17 -25.15 -11.74
C GLN A 148 -10.10 -24.06 -11.48
N GLY A 149 -9.27 -23.77 -12.50
CA GLY A 149 -8.17 -22.82 -12.38
C GLY A 149 -8.62 -21.37 -12.60
N ALA A 150 -7.96 -20.42 -11.95
CA ALA A 150 -8.09 -19.01 -12.25
C ALA A 150 -6.76 -18.47 -12.79
N ALA A 151 -6.82 -17.56 -13.76
CA ALA A 151 -5.64 -16.93 -14.32
C ALA A 151 -5.36 -15.61 -13.62
N VAL A 152 -4.13 -15.43 -13.12
CA VAL A 152 -3.63 -14.16 -12.60
C VAL A 152 -2.79 -13.50 -13.67
N ARG A 153 -3.12 -12.26 -14.02
CA ARG A 153 -2.43 -11.51 -15.08
C ARG A 153 -2.25 -10.06 -14.68
N VAL A 154 -1.19 -9.43 -15.17
CA VAL A 154 -1.01 -7.98 -15.07
C VAL A 154 -1.60 -7.33 -16.32
N ILE A 155 -2.44 -6.34 -16.12
CA ILE A 155 -3.05 -5.57 -17.20
C ILE A 155 -1.98 -4.66 -17.83
N THR A 156 -1.75 -4.85 -19.12
CA THR A 156 -0.73 -4.11 -19.86
C THR A 156 -1.30 -3.00 -20.72
N HIS A 157 -2.54 -3.12 -21.11
CA HIS A 157 -3.26 -2.12 -21.91
C HIS A 157 -4.76 -2.36 -21.80
N VAL A 158 -5.54 -1.30 -21.84
CA VAL A 158 -7.00 -1.32 -21.92
C VAL A 158 -7.44 -0.52 -23.15
N THR A 159 -8.32 -1.10 -23.93
CA THR A 159 -9.01 -0.39 -25.03
C THR A 159 -10.49 -0.38 -24.72
N HIS A 160 -11.10 0.77 -24.71
CA HIS A 160 -12.50 0.92 -24.36
C HIS A 160 -13.33 1.57 -25.46
N ASN A 161 -14.61 1.31 -25.42
CA ASN A 161 -15.62 2.04 -26.15
C ASN A 161 -16.30 3.05 -25.22
N THR A 162 -16.76 4.17 -25.77
CA THR A 162 -17.40 5.24 -24.99
C THR A 162 -18.73 4.82 -24.34
N ASP A 163 -19.30 3.71 -24.77
CA ASP A 163 -20.55 3.14 -24.28
C ASP A 163 -20.35 2.01 -23.26
N GLY A 164 -19.09 1.70 -22.88
CA GLY A 164 -18.76 0.63 -21.95
C GLY A 164 -18.93 -0.78 -22.47
N THR A 165 -19.32 -0.93 -23.74
CA THR A 165 -19.41 -2.24 -24.37
C THR A 165 -18.07 -2.67 -24.96
N ASN A 166 -17.77 -3.96 -24.86
CA ASN A 166 -16.56 -4.55 -25.44
C ASN A 166 -15.23 -3.90 -24.98
N GLU A 167 -15.13 -3.61 -23.69
CA GLU A 167 -13.87 -3.23 -23.07
C GLU A 167 -12.84 -4.35 -23.28
N LYS A 168 -11.72 -4.03 -23.90
CA LYS A 168 -10.66 -5.00 -24.16
C LYS A 168 -9.51 -4.82 -23.19
N VAL A 169 -9.34 -5.80 -22.33
CA VAL A 169 -8.25 -5.85 -21.33
C VAL A 169 -7.16 -6.77 -21.85
N ASN A 170 -5.96 -6.23 -22.01
CA ASN A 170 -4.81 -6.94 -22.59
C ASN A 170 -3.81 -7.34 -21.52
N PHE A 171 -3.17 -8.50 -21.70
CA PHE A 171 -2.18 -9.11 -20.82
C PHE A 171 -0.93 -9.49 -21.63
N SER A 172 -0.27 -8.52 -22.24
CA SER A 172 0.86 -8.77 -23.13
C SER A 172 2.04 -9.39 -22.40
N PRO A 173 2.56 -10.57 -22.81
CA PRO A 173 3.64 -11.26 -22.09
C PRO A 173 4.95 -10.48 -22.05
N GLY A 174 5.21 -9.66 -23.07
CA GLY A 174 6.45 -8.90 -23.17
C GLY A 174 6.57 -7.72 -22.16
N LEU A 175 5.44 -7.26 -21.59
CA LEU A 175 5.42 -6.11 -20.67
C LEU A 175 5.39 -6.53 -19.20
N ALA A 176 5.05 -7.77 -18.89
CA ALA A 176 5.05 -8.33 -17.54
C ALA A 176 5.59 -9.75 -17.54
N PRO A 177 6.88 -9.95 -17.91
CA PRO A 177 7.47 -11.27 -17.95
C PRO A 177 7.46 -11.91 -16.56
N GLY A 178 6.98 -13.14 -16.49
CA GLY A 178 6.85 -13.89 -15.23
C GLY A 178 5.43 -13.94 -14.67
N ILE A 179 4.57 -12.96 -14.95
CA ILE A 179 3.15 -12.98 -14.56
C ILE A 179 2.25 -13.21 -15.77
N ASN A 180 2.61 -12.64 -16.93
CA ASN A 180 1.88 -12.85 -18.19
C ASN A 180 2.65 -13.84 -19.07
N PRO A 181 2.31 -15.14 -19.02
CA PRO A 181 2.99 -16.15 -19.81
C PRO A 181 2.65 -16.03 -21.30
N PRO A 182 3.51 -16.52 -22.20
CA PRO A 182 3.30 -16.45 -23.64
C PRO A 182 2.03 -17.16 -24.14
N GLY A 183 1.56 -18.17 -23.41
CA GLY A 183 0.34 -18.92 -23.75
C GLY A 183 -0.96 -18.19 -23.47
N GLY A 184 -0.90 -16.99 -22.88
CA GLY A 184 -2.09 -16.22 -22.53
C GLY A 184 -2.95 -16.92 -21.48
N LEU A 185 -4.27 -17.06 -21.71
CA LEU A 185 -5.18 -17.74 -20.80
C LEU A 185 -5.11 -19.27 -20.93
N SER A 186 -4.70 -19.76 -22.09
CA SER A 186 -4.66 -21.21 -22.40
C SER A 186 -3.68 -22.01 -21.54
N ASP A 187 -2.75 -21.32 -20.85
CA ASP A 187 -1.83 -21.99 -19.90
C ASP A 187 -2.56 -22.50 -18.64
N VAL A 188 -3.72 -21.94 -18.32
CA VAL A 188 -4.49 -22.33 -17.13
C VAL A 188 -5.67 -23.19 -17.50
N CYS A 189 -6.46 -22.75 -18.49
CA CYS A 189 -7.67 -23.40 -18.95
C CYS A 189 -7.83 -23.19 -20.45
N PRO A 190 -8.61 -24.03 -21.16
CA PRO A 190 -9.10 -23.68 -22.48
C PRO A 190 -9.72 -22.28 -22.45
N SER A 191 -9.33 -21.42 -23.41
CA SER A 191 -9.71 -20.01 -23.37
C SER A 191 -11.22 -19.79 -23.46
N GLU A 192 -11.95 -20.70 -24.11
CA GLU A 192 -13.40 -20.72 -24.20
C GLU A 192 -14.09 -20.85 -22.84
N ASP A 193 -13.45 -21.50 -21.87
CA ASP A 193 -14.00 -21.68 -20.53
C ASP A 193 -14.11 -20.36 -19.76
N PHE A 194 -13.39 -19.35 -20.17
CA PHE A 194 -13.47 -18.02 -19.59
C PHE A 194 -14.65 -17.18 -20.09
N ILE A 195 -15.30 -17.57 -21.19
CA ILE A 195 -16.50 -16.87 -21.69
C ILE A 195 -17.65 -17.03 -20.71
N GLY A 196 -18.26 -15.94 -20.29
CA GLY A 196 -19.28 -15.92 -19.23
C GLY A 196 -18.69 -16.05 -17.81
N GLY A 197 -17.39 -16.10 -17.70
CA GLY A 197 -16.66 -15.98 -16.46
C GLY A 197 -16.52 -14.53 -16.00
N SER A 198 -15.65 -14.30 -15.01
CA SER A 198 -15.50 -12.99 -14.40
C SER A 198 -14.05 -12.54 -14.38
N LEU A 199 -13.85 -11.24 -14.58
CA LEU A 199 -12.60 -10.54 -14.34
C LEU A 199 -12.76 -9.66 -13.11
N MET A 200 -11.86 -9.82 -12.17
CA MET A 200 -11.78 -9.02 -10.95
C MET A 200 -10.41 -8.38 -10.85
N PHE A 201 -10.36 -7.20 -10.24
CA PHE A 201 -9.08 -6.55 -9.95
C PHE A 201 -8.58 -7.02 -8.58
N CYS A 202 -7.29 -7.32 -8.50
CA CYS A 202 -6.62 -7.69 -7.27
C CYS A 202 -5.49 -6.70 -7.02
N ASP A 203 -5.34 -6.34 -5.77
CA ASP A 203 -4.24 -5.53 -5.28
C ASP A 203 -3.29 -6.42 -4.49
N LEU A 204 -2.00 -6.36 -4.81
CA LEU A 204 -0.94 -6.94 -4.02
C LEU A 204 -0.31 -5.81 -3.20
N ARG A 205 -0.48 -5.87 -1.88
CA ARG A 205 0.15 -4.94 -0.94
C ARG A 205 1.22 -5.68 -0.16
N GLU A 206 2.39 -5.08 -0.13
CA GLU A 206 3.52 -5.59 0.64
C GLU A 206 3.89 -4.56 1.70
N TYR A 207 3.88 -4.99 2.96
CA TYR A 207 4.26 -4.20 4.12
C TYR A 207 5.57 -4.70 4.67
N TRP A 208 6.50 -3.81 4.99
CA TRP A 208 7.74 -4.15 5.68
C TRP A 208 8.19 -3.03 6.60
N LEU A 209 9.00 -3.38 7.59
CA LEU A 209 9.63 -2.42 8.49
C LEU A 209 11.05 -2.13 8.01
N ASP A 210 11.35 -0.87 7.73
CA ASP A 210 12.73 -0.45 7.55
C ASP A 210 13.33 -0.11 8.91
N VAL A 211 14.25 -0.94 9.37
CA VAL A 211 14.98 -0.76 10.63
C VAL A 211 16.27 0.03 10.44
N THR A 212 16.71 0.25 9.19
CA THR A 212 18.00 0.89 8.89
C THR A 212 17.91 2.41 8.81
N GLY A 213 16.73 2.96 8.67
CA GLY A 213 16.51 4.40 8.49
C GLY A 213 17.04 4.97 7.16
N ASN A 214 17.52 4.11 6.29
CA ASN A 214 18.18 4.49 5.04
C ASN A 214 17.29 4.14 3.85
N VAL A 215 16.17 4.85 3.72
CA VAL A 215 15.25 4.67 2.61
C VAL A 215 15.78 5.42 1.38
N THR A 216 16.72 4.79 0.68
CA THR A 216 17.16 5.27 -0.63
C THR A 216 16.26 4.64 -1.69
N GLY A 217 15.48 5.48 -2.39
CA GLY A 217 14.75 5.08 -3.59
C GLY A 217 13.22 5.16 -3.55
N LEU A 218 12.61 5.67 -2.48
CA LEU A 218 11.17 5.92 -2.48
C LEU A 218 10.85 7.26 -3.13
N THR A 219 10.28 7.21 -4.33
CA THR A 219 9.67 8.36 -4.97
C THR A 219 8.29 8.56 -4.35
N ALA A 220 8.04 9.74 -3.79
CA ALA A 220 6.73 10.10 -3.26
C ALA A 220 5.67 9.94 -4.36
N GLY A 221 4.71 9.04 -4.16
CA GLY A 221 3.60 8.81 -5.08
C GLY A 221 3.43 7.38 -5.57
N THR A 222 4.47 6.54 -5.54
CA THR A 222 4.39 5.13 -5.99
C THR A 222 4.34 4.15 -4.83
N ASN A 223 4.93 4.52 -3.70
CA ASN A 223 4.94 3.70 -2.50
C ASN A 223 4.39 4.54 -1.33
N GLY A 224 3.32 4.05 -0.70
CA GLY A 224 2.74 4.72 0.46
C GLY A 224 3.68 4.62 1.66
N TYR A 225 4.27 5.73 2.07
CA TYR A 225 4.99 5.84 3.33
C TYR A 225 3.99 6.10 4.46
N ILE A 226 3.91 5.21 5.41
CA ILE A 226 3.04 5.35 6.57
C ILE A 226 3.91 5.55 7.82
N GLY A 227 4.22 6.81 8.10
CA GLY A 227 4.84 7.22 9.36
C GLY A 227 6.28 6.79 9.55
N GLY A 228 7.10 7.71 9.98
CA GLY A 228 8.47 7.45 10.42
C GLY A 228 9.32 8.72 10.31
N GLY A 229 9.79 9.19 11.44
CA GLY A 229 10.91 10.11 11.52
C GLY A 229 12.21 9.39 11.18
N GLN A 230 13.32 10.09 11.22
CA GLN A 230 14.65 9.51 11.03
C GLN A 230 14.84 8.28 11.93
N GLY A 231 14.94 7.09 11.37
CA GLY A 231 15.25 5.89 12.14
C GLY A 231 14.41 4.65 11.89
N GLY A 232 13.58 4.63 10.87
CA GLY A 232 12.77 3.47 10.50
C GLY A 232 11.30 3.81 10.29
N GLY A 233 10.61 3.04 9.49
CA GLY A 233 9.19 3.26 9.17
C GLY A 233 8.53 2.04 8.57
N LEU A 234 7.21 1.98 8.70
CA LEU A 234 6.42 1.00 7.98
C LEU A 234 6.26 1.45 6.53
N HIS A 235 6.65 0.60 5.61
CA HIS A 235 6.53 0.81 4.18
C HIS A 235 5.41 -0.04 3.60
N MET A 236 4.81 0.45 2.53
CA MET A 236 3.84 -0.29 1.74
C MET A 236 4.17 -0.12 0.25
N THR A 237 4.26 -1.21 -0.49
CA THR A 237 4.24 -1.20 -1.95
C THR A 237 2.91 -1.72 -2.46
N LEU A 238 2.47 -1.18 -3.58
CA LEU A 238 1.25 -1.57 -4.25
C LEU A 238 1.61 -2.20 -5.59
N ASN A 239 1.08 -3.43 -5.84
CA ASN A 239 1.21 -4.14 -7.11
C ASN A 239 2.65 -4.39 -7.60
N GLY A 240 3.61 -4.49 -6.69
CA GLY A 240 4.98 -4.79 -7.03
C GLY A 240 5.69 -3.69 -7.84
N ALA A 241 5.18 -2.47 -7.85
CA ALA A 241 5.88 -1.32 -8.41
C ALA A 241 7.14 -1.05 -7.58
N GLN A 242 8.30 -1.32 -8.17
CA GLN A 242 9.63 -0.95 -7.65
C GLN A 242 9.98 0.47 -8.06
#